data_5861db7d9e58ebb329c7160e0ebb5431
#
_entry.id   5861db7d9e58ebb329c7160e0ebb5431
#
_cell.length_a   1.000
_cell.length_b   1.000
_cell.length_c   1.000
_cell.angle_alpha   90.00
_cell.angle_beta   90.00
_cell.angle_gamma   90.00
#
_symmetry.space_group_name_H-M   'P 1'
#
loop_
_entity.id
_entity.type
_entity.pdbx_description
1 polymer ?
#
loop_
_entity_poly.entity_id
_entity_poly.type
_entity_poly.pdbx_seq_one_letter_code
_entity_poly.pdbx_strand_id
1 'polypeptide(L)'
;MKKWSLSLLLILMLALTSCGSEGGTPKWIWGNDSTKTTVKSRYIWIDAAANFPDYANSKDNIERDLTKVKNAGFTDIVVDVRPTMGDVLFNTSVVDQVKKLDVWEGSTYTYYTRTATWDYLQAFIDIGHSLGLRVNASINTFVGGCLYSYGLGEQGMLFRDNSKKDWATTLNMSSGLTNEMDLNTSNDPNNTYGTKFLNPANDSVQNFVLQLLKDLAKYNLDGIFLDRCRYDDLSSDFSDVSLEKFEDYIGEKVTNFPSDIMQPGTTSLPSTQPKYFKKWLEFRAKVIHDFIVKARAAVKSVNDTIKFGTYVGAWYSTYYESGVNWASTKYNTAAYYPEWATSDYCKYGYADQLDYILLGAYASTDNIYGSGEWTMQGFCVNAMTLLEGDVKFAGGPDIGNATGWVNGGQSSLIPETVDACINASNGYFLFDIYYVKEFNYWNALKTGIDNYLKTLK
;
A
#
# COMPACT_ATOMS: atom_id res chain seq x y z
N MET A 1 -3.00 -20.12 -25.43
CA MET A 1 -1.88 -20.42 -24.53
C MET A 1 -0.72 -19.48 -24.86
N LYS A 2 -0.64 -18.33 -24.21
CA LYS A 2 0.54 -17.45 -24.23
C LYS A 2 1.01 -17.32 -22.80
N LYS A 3 2.20 -17.85 -22.55
CA LYS A 3 2.86 -17.85 -21.25
C LYS A 3 3.29 -16.42 -20.93
N TRP A 4 2.88 -15.92 -19.79
CA TRP A 4 3.43 -14.72 -19.18
C TRP A 4 4.87 -15.02 -18.76
N SER A 5 5.83 -14.28 -19.29
CA SER A 5 7.21 -14.38 -18.86
C SER A 5 7.36 -13.58 -17.57
N LEU A 6 7.31 -14.28 -16.44
CA LEU A 6 7.93 -13.77 -15.21
C LEU A 6 9.42 -13.66 -15.48
N SER A 7 9.96 -12.44 -15.40
CA SER A 7 11.40 -12.23 -15.34
C SER A 7 11.90 -12.73 -13.99
N LEU A 8 12.36 -13.98 -13.97
CA LEU A 8 13.03 -14.60 -12.84
C LEU A 8 14.43 -13.95 -12.76
N LEU A 9 14.65 -13.08 -11.79
CA LEU A 9 16.00 -12.67 -11.40
C LEU A 9 16.63 -13.84 -10.62
N LEU A 10 17.54 -14.54 -11.28
CA LEU A 10 18.38 -15.58 -10.69
C LEU A 10 19.47 -14.88 -9.87
N ILE A 11 19.33 -14.79 -8.56
CA ILE A 11 20.41 -14.38 -7.66
C ILE A 11 21.19 -15.63 -7.26
N LEU A 12 22.45 -15.64 -7.65
CA LEU A 12 23.44 -16.66 -7.34
C LEU A 12 23.69 -16.71 -5.82
N MET A 13 23.34 -17.83 -5.18
CA MET A 13 23.77 -18.12 -3.81
C MET A 13 25.25 -18.45 -3.77
N LEU A 14 26.04 -17.59 -3.17
CA LEU A 14 27.39 -17.93 -2.68
C LEU A 14 27.25 -18.47 -1.25
N ALA A 15 27.41 -19.77 -1.11
CA ALA A 15 27.51 -20.43 0.18
C ALA A 15 28.84 -20.08 0.84
N LEU A 16 28.81 -19.35 1.94
CA LEU A 16 29.92 -19.25 2.89
C LEU A 16 29.58 -20.11 4.10
N THR A 17 30.24 -21.26 4.18
CA THR A 17 30.32 -22.09 5.39
C THR A 17 31.16 -21.36 6.43
N SER A 18 30.57 -21.03 7.57
CA SER A 18 31.28 -20.63 8.77
C SER A 18 30.87 -21.52 9.94
N CYS A 19 31.86 -22.09 10.57
CA CYS A 19 31.80 -22.99 11.73
C CYS A 19 31.15 -22.36 12.97
N GLY A 20 30.54 -23.21 13.78
CA GLY A 20 29.73 -23.00 14.93
C GLY A 20 30.27 -22.14 16.07
N SER A 21 29.34 -21.54 16.76
CA SER A 21 29.37 -21.37 18.22
C SER A 21 27.92 -21.45 18.73
N GLU A 22 27.71 -22.23 19.76
CA GLU A 22 26.44 -22.33 20.50
C GLU A 22 26.06 -20.94 21.05
N GLY A 23 25.09 -20.33 20.46
CA GLY A 23 24.50 -19.08 20.93
C GLY A 23 23.04 -19.33 21.30
N GLY A 24 22.74 -19.21 22.59
CA GLY A 24 21.38 -19.34 23.12
C GLY A 24 20.38 -18.49 22.37
N THR A 25 19.18 -19.06 22.16
CA THR A 25 18.01 -18.33 21.65
C THR A 25 17.82 -17.01 22.40
N PRO A 26 17.71 -15.86 21.73
CA PRO A 26 17.38 -14.60 22.41
C PRO A 26 16.03 -14.76 23.10
N LYS A 27 16.01 -14.76 24.42
CA LYS A 27 14.78 -14.54 25.20
C LYS A 27 14.38 -13.08 24.99
N TRP A 28 13.44 -12.83 24.10
CA TRP A 28 12.78 -11.54 23.98
C TRP A 28 11.98 -11.33 25.27
N ILE A 29 12.50 -10.47 26.14
CA ILE A 29 11.81 -10.05 27.37
C ILE A 29 10.78 -9.02 26.93
N TRP A 30 9.54 -9.46 26.73
CA TRP A 30 8.38 -8.59 26.74
C TRP A 30 8.29 -7.99 28.12
N GLY A 31 8.35 -6.66 28.22
CA GLY A 31 8.03 -5.99 29.48
C GLY A 31 6.68 -6.47 29.98
N ASN A 32 6.66 -7.11 31.14
CA ASN A 32 5.46 -7.51 31.85
C ASN A 32 4.70 -6.25 32.26
N ASP A 33 3.90 -5.70 31.34
CA ASP A 33 2.82 -4.80 31.73
C ASP A 33 1.61 -5.69 32.03
N SER A 34 1.43 -5.97 33.32
CA SER A 34 0.36 -6.81 33.86
C SER A 34 -0.96 -6.04 33.88
N THR A 35 -1.50 -5.70 32.70
CA THR A 35 -2.85 -5.16 32.54
C THR A 35 -3.50 -5.72 31.30
N LYS A 36 -4.59 -6.49 31.51
CA LYS A 36 -5.59 -6.99 30.54
C LYS A 36 -5.05 -7.18 29.12
N THR A 37 -4.83 -8.41 28.72
CA THR A 37 -4.45 -8.77 27.35
C THR A 37 -5.46 -8.14 26.37
N THR A 38 -5.07 -7.01 25.77
CA THR A 38 -5.95 -6.30 24.83
C THR A 38 -6.09 -7.13 23.58
N VAL A 39 -7.33 -7.49 23.23
CA VAL A 39 -7.61 -8.24 22.00
C VAL A 39 -7.13 -7.45 20.79
N LYS A 40 -6.24 -8.03 19.99
CA LYS A 40 -5.66 -7.39 18.81
C LYS A 40 -6.72 -7.19 17.72
N SER A 41 -6.61 -6.09 16.98
CA SER A 41 -7.47 -5.79 15.82
C SER A 41 -7.23 -6.79 14.68
N ARG A 42 -8.28 -7.07 13.92
CA ARG A 42 -8.26 -7.95 12.75
C ARG A 42 -8.98 -7.26 11.62
N TYR A 43 -8.20 -6.85 10.64
CA TYR A 43 -8.64 -6.06 9.49
C TYR A 43 -8.85 -6.94 8.27
N ILE A 44 -9.89 -6.67 7.50
CA ILE A 44 -10.08 -7.24 6.17
C ILE A 44 -10.26 -6.11 5.16
N TRP A 45 -9.50 -6.18 4.07
CA TRP A 45 -9.57 -5.23 2.95
C TRP A 45 -10.75 -5.54 2.04
N ILE A 46 -11.36 -4.49 1.51
CA ILE A 46 -12.43 -4.55 0.52
C ILE A 46 -11.96 -3.74 -0.69
N ASP A 47 -11.31 -4.41 -1.64
CA ASP A 47 -10.89 -3.79 -2.90
C ASP A 47 -12.09 -3.30 -3.70
N ALA A 48 -12.01 -2.06 -4.19
CA ALA A 48 -13.13 -1.44 -4.88
C ALA A 48 -13.45 -2.12 -6.19
N ALA A 49 -12.44 -2.44 -7.02
CA ALA A 49 -12.62 -3.00 -8.34
C ALA A 49 -13.10 -4.45 -8.28
N ALA A 50 -12.43 -5.30 -7.50
CA ALA A 50 -12.77 -6.71 -7.39
C ALA A 50 -14.17 -6.95 -6.80
N ASN A 51 -14.63 -6.06 -5.91
CA ASN A 51 -15.93 -6.21 -5.26
C ASN A 51 -17.03 -5.28 -5.84
N PHE A 52 -16.73 -4.51 -6.89
CA PHE A 52 -17.69 -3.59 -7.49
C PHE A 52 -18.96 -4.27 -8.01
N PRO A 53 -18.89 -5.46 -8.67
CA PRO A 53 -20.07 -6.19 -9.10
C PRO A 53 -21.04 -6.49 -7.97
N ASP A 54 -20.54 -6.84 -6.79
CA ASP A 54 -21.37 -7.20 -5.64
C ASP A 54 -21.96 -5.98 -4.94
N TYR A 55 -21.17 -4.90 -4.76
CA TYR A 55 -21.50 -3.84 -3.82
C TYR A 55 -21.94 -2.54 -4.46
N ALA A 56 -21.65 -2.30 -5.73
CA ALA A 56 -21.95 -1.02 -6.39
C ALA A 56 -23.44 -0.63 -6.32
N ASN A 57 -24.33 -1.63 -6.36
CA ASN A 57 -25.78 -1.42 -6.48
C ASN A 57 -26.63 -2.16 -5.42
N SER A 58 -26.02 -2.84 -4.45
CA SER A 58 -26.76 -3.68 -3.47
C SER A 58 -26.26 -3.50 -2.06
N LYS A 59 -27.06 -2.85 -1.21
CA LYS A 59 -26.81 -2.81 0.24
C LYS A 59 -26.99 -4.18 0.90
N ASP A 60 -27.91 -5.01 0.39
CA ASP A 60 -28.16 -6.36 0.90
C ASP A 60 -26.91 -7.25 0.74
N ASN A 61 -26.17 -7.10 -0.38
CA ASN A 61 -24.92 -7.81 -0.57
C ASN A 61 -23.84 -7.33 0.40
N ILE A 62 -23.77 -6.02 0.68
CA ILE A 62 -22.88 -5.46 1.69
C ILE A 62 -23.20 -6.07 3.07
N GLU A 63 -24.46 -6.04 3.48
CA GLU A 63 -24.89 -6.57 4.79
C GLU A 63 -24.62 -8.07 4.91
N ARG A 64 -24.96 -8.85 3.87
CA ARG A 64 -24.70 -10.29 3.81
C ARG A 64 -23.24 -10.62 4.06
N ASP A 65 -22.35 -9.94 3.37
CA ASP A 65 -20.93 -10.26 3.41
C ASP A 65 -20.24 -9.67 4.66
N LEU A 66 -20.61 -8.47 5.11
CA LEU A 66 -20.14 -7.93 6.39
C LEU A 66 -20.60 -8.76 7.58
N THR A 67 -21.78 -9.40 7.50
CA THR A 67 -22.22 -10.38 8.51
C THR A 67 -21.29 -11.59 8.57
N LYS A 68 -20.84 -12.11 7.41
CA LYS A 68 -19.83 -13.18 7.37
C LYS A 68 -18.49 -12.73 7.92
N VAL A 69 -18.03 -11.51 7.59
CA VAL A 69 -16.81 -10.89 8.13
C VAL A 69 -16.86 -10.87 9.65
N LYS A 70 -17.97 -10.38 10.23
CA LYS A 70 -18.19 -10.36 11.69
C LYS A 70 -18.16 -11.77 12.30
N ASN A 71 -18.86 -12.70 11.66
CA ASN A 71 -18.95 -14.10 12.13
C ASN A 71 -17.63 -14.84 12.04
N ALA A 72 -16.76 -14.48 11.08
CA ALA A 72 -15.40 -15.00 10.99
C ALA A 72 -14.47 -14.44 12.08
N GLY A 73 -14.89 -13.38 12.79
CA GLY A 73 -14.17 -12.83 13.93
C GLY A 73 -13.32 -11.59 13.63
N PHE A 74 -13.49 -10.98 12.47
CA PHE A 74 -12.87 -9.67 12.18
C PHE A 74 -13.46 -8.57 13.05
N THR A 75 -12.67 -7.53 13.29
CA THR A 75 -13.07 -6.37 14.10
C THR A 75 -13.17 -5.09 13.27
N ASP A 76 -12.50 -5.08 12.14
CA ASP A 76 -12.34 -3.91 11.28
C ASP A 76 -12.50 -4.29 9.82
N ILE A 77 -13.15 -3.44 9.05
CA ILE A 77 -13.11 -3.45 7.59
C ILE A 77 -12.33 -2.24 7.10
N VAL A 78 -11.67 -2.39 5.95
CA VAL A 78 -10.99 -1.31 5.24
C VAL A 78 -11.57 -1.24 3.84
N VAL A 79 -12.37 -0.23 3.57
CA VAL A 79 -13.06 -0.05 2.29
C VAL A 79 -12.24 0.84 1.38
N ASP A 80 -11.78 0.32 0.25
CA ASP A 80 -11.18 1.15 -0.80
C ASP A 80 -12.28 2.03 -1.43
N VAL A 81 -12.15 3.33 -1.27
CA VAL A 81 -13.11 4.31 -1.77
C VAL A 81 -12.52 5.25 -2.84
N ARG A 82 -11.31 4.98 -3.27
CA ARG A 82 -10.65 5.65 -4.38
C ARG A 82 -9.80 4.64 -5.15
N PRO A 83 -10.44 3.87 -6.07
CA PRO A 83 -9.74 2.85 -6.85
C PRO A 83 -8.67 3.45 -7.77
N THR A 84 -7.89 2.59 -8.42
CA THR A 84 -6.72 2.96 -9.25
C THR A 84 -7.03 3.91 -10.41
N MET A 85 -8.29 4.05 -10.81
CA MET A 85 -8.68 5.08 -11.78
C MET A 85 -8.66 6.52 -11.22
N GLY A 86 -8.60 6.69 -9.90
CA GLY A 86 -8.47 7.99 -9.25
C GLY A 86 -9.78 8.75 -8.95
N ASP A 87 -10.93 8.29 -9.44
CA ASP A 87 -12.25 8.75 -9.02
C ASP A 87 -12.66 8.12 -7.69
N VAL A 88 -13.73 8.60 -7.06
CA VAL A 88 -14.06 8.23 -5.69
C VAL A 88 -15.44 7.56 -5.54
N LEU A 89 -15.63 6.86 -4.42
CA LEU A 89 -16.89 6.22 -4.01
C LEU A 89 -17.46 6.88 -2.74
N PHE A 90 -17.24 8.17 -2.57
CA PHE A 90 -17.79 9.01 -1.50
C PHE A 90 -18.08 10.43 -2.01
N ASN A 91 -18.83 11.22 -1.24
CA ASN A 91 -19.21 12.55 -1.66
C ASN A 91 -18.07 13.56 -1.51
N THR A 92 -17.67 14.17 -2.61
CA THR A 92 -16.72 15.29 -2.68
C THR A 92 -17.07 16.15 -3.91
N SER A 93 -16.57 17.38 -3.92
CA SER A 93 -16.70 18.28 -5.06
C SER A 93 -15.44 18.43 -5.89
N VAL A 94 -14.34 17.75 -5.51
CA VAL A 94 -13.02 18.00 -6.14
C VAL A 94 -12.65 16.97 -7.20
N VAL A 95 -13.36 15.84 -7.26
CA VAL A 95 -13.21 14.81 -8.29
C VAL A 95 -14.54 14.08 -8.49
N ASP A 96 -14.71 13.47 -9.67
CA ASP A 96 -15.94 12.74 -10.00
C ASP A 96 -16.09 11.47 -9.15
N GLN A 97 -17.35 11.07 -8.98
CA GLN A 97 -17.66 9.75 -8.44
C GLN A 97 -17.57 8.66 -9.50
N VAL A 98 -17.11 7.49 -9.10
CA VAL A 98 -17.05 6.29 -9.94
C VAL A 98 -18.47 5.93 -10.42
N LYS A 99 -18.68 5.96 -11.73
CA LYS A 99 -19.89 5.49 -12.40
C LYS A 99 -19.75 4.14 -13.04
N LYS A 100 -18.55 3.85 -13.51
CA LYS A 100 -18.18 2.55 -14.12
C LYS A 100 -16.80 2.17 -13.63
N LEU A 101 -16.55 0.90 -13.50
CA LEU A 101 -15.25 0.38 -13.08
C LEU A 101 -14.96 -0.93 -13.80
N ASP A 102 -13.74 -1.07 -14.31
CA ASP A 102 -13.25 -2.32 -14.89
C ASP A 102 -13.03 -3.36 -13.81
N VAL A 103 -13.39 -4.58 -14.11
CA VAL A 103 -13.24 -5.74 -13.24
C VAL A 103 -12.60 -6.89 -14.02
N TRP A 104 -11.63 -7.54 -13.44
CA TRP A 104 -11.01 -8.75 -14.00
C TRP A 104 -11.86 -9.98 -13.67
N GLU A 105 -12.28 -10.71 -14.70
CA GLU A 105 -13.09 -11.93 -14.57
C GLU A 105 -12.30 -13.20 -15.02
N GLY A 106 -11.10 -13.37 -14.45
CA GLY A 106 -10.28 -14.57 -14.64
C GLY A 106 -9.57 -14.71 -16.00
N SER A 107 -10.12 -14.21 -17.09
CA SER A 107 -9.54 -14.28 -18.43
C SER A 107 -9.70 -13.02 -19.25
N THR A 108 -10.59 -12.11 -18.84
CA THR A 108 -10.92 -10.88 -19.55
C THR A 108 -11.34 -9.79 -18.55
N TYR A 109 -11.23 -8.54 -18.99
CA TYR A 109 -11.84 -7.43 -18.29
C TYR A 109 -13.23 -7.17 -18.84
N THR A 110 -14.17 -6.94 -17.94
CA THR A 110 -15.47 -6.37 -18.20
C THR A 110 -15.67 -5.14 -17.34
N TYR A 111 -16.74 -4.39 -17.55
CA TYR A 111 -17.03 -3.24 -16.68
C TYR A 111 -18.43 -3.36 -16.08
N TYR A 112 -18.55 -2.85 -14.86
CA TYR A 112 -19.82 -2.72 -14.16
C TYR A 112 -20.21 -1.26 -14.02
N THR A 113 -21.52 -1.00 -14.10
CA THR A 113 -22.08 0.35 -13.96
C THR A 113 -22.77 0.49 -12.61
N ARG A 114 -22.40 1.53 -11.88
CA ARG A 114 -23.11 1.91 -10.68
C ARG A 114 -24.30 2.80 -11.05
N THR A 115 -25.51 2.33 -10.69
CA THR A 115 -26.77 3.05 -10.90
C THR A 115 -27.41 3.49 -9.59
N ALA A 116 -26.93 2.99 -8.46
CA ALA A 116 -27.39 3.35 -7.14
C ALA A 116 -27.18 4.84 -6.84
N THR A 117 -28.15 5.47 -6.21
CA THR A 117 -28.14 6.90 -5.85
C THR A 117 -27.73 7.13 -4.39
N TRP A 118 -27.65 6.08 -3.57
CA TRP A 118 -27.19 6.17 -2.20
C TRP A 118 -25.66 6.31 -2.14
N ASP A 119 -25.16 6.92 -1.07
CA ASP A 119 -23.74 7.10 -0.83
C ASP A 119 -23.08 5.74 -0.49
N TYR A 120 -22.10 5.35 -1.31
CA TYR A 120 -21.44 4.04 -1.20
C TYR A 120 -20.73 3.88 0.14
N LEU A 121 -19.89 4.84 0.52
CA LEU A 121 -19.16 4.79 1.78
C LEU A 121 -20.10 4.82 2.98
N GLN A 122 -21.13 5.70 2.95
CA GLN A 122 -22.10 5.78 4.04
C GLN A 122 -22.85 4.47 4.25
N ALA A 123 -23.13 3.70 3.19
CA ALA A 123 -23.77 2.39 3.32
C ALA A 123 -22.86 1.39 4.08
N PHE A 124 -21.55 1.39 3.79
CA PHE A 124 -20.61 0.56 4.55
C PHE A 124 -20.49 0.99 6.01
N ILE A 125 -20.51 2.29 6.29
CA ILE A 125 -20.47 2.84 7.65
C ILE A 125 -21.69 2.40 8.44
N ASP A 126 -22.90 2.63 7.90
CA ASP A 126 -24.15 2.31 8.59
C ASP A 126 -24.27 0.81 8.89
N ILE A 127 -24.00 -0.03 7.88
CA ILE A 127 -24.09 -1.49 8.01
C ILE A 127 -22.95 -2.02 8.91
N GLY A 128 -21.73 -1.59 8.69
CA GLY A 128 -20.58 -2.04 9.49
C GLY A 128 -20.73 -1.71 10.96
N HIS A 129 -21.10 -0.49 11.30
CA HIS A 129 -21.33 -0.08 12.69
C HIS A 129 -22.52 -0.82 13.31
N SER A 130 -23.62 -1.07 12.57
CA SER A 130 -24.76 -1.85 13.09
C SER A 130 -24.37 -3.28 13.47
N LEU A 131 -23.37 -3.85 12.77
CA LEU A 131 -22.81 -5.16 13.06
C LEU A 131 -21.71 -5.13 14.14
N GLY A 132 -21.35 -3.94 14.64
CA GLY A 132 -20.26 -3.73 15.61
C GLY A 132 -18.86 -3.98 15.01
N LEU A 133 -18.69 -3.69 13.72
CA LEU A 133 -17.40 -3.59 13.06
C LEU A 133 -16.93 -2.14 13.07
N ARG A 134 -15.63 -1.90 13.20
CA ARG A 134 -15.07 -0.60 12.89
C ARG A 134 -14.92 -0.46 11.38
N VAL A 135 -15.24 0.72 10.86
CA VAL A 135 -15.21 1.01 9.42
C VAL A 135 -14.11 2.01 9.12
N ASN A 136 -13.13 1.56 8.36
CA ASN A 136 -12.02 2.38 7.90
C ASN A 136 -12.13 2.57 6.40
N ALA A 137 -11.73 3.73 5.89
CA ALA A 137 -11.64 3.98 4.46
C ALA A 137 -10.18 3.95 4.01
N SER A 138 -9.95 3.51 2.78
CA SER A 138 -8.66 3.64 2.10
C SER A 138 -8.79 4.39 0.79
N ILE A 139 -7.72 5.10 0.41
CA ILE A 139 -7.61 5.78 -0.89
C ILE A 139 -6.27 5.45 -1.54
N ASN A 140 -6.27 5.25 -2.87
CA ASN A 140 -5.07 5.26 -3.69
C ASN A 140 -4.59 6.71 -3.84
N THR A 141 -3.63 7.13 -3.02
CA THR A 141 -3.30 8.53 -2.72
C THR A 141 -2.82 9.32 -3.94
N PHE A 142 -1.76 8.84 -4.59
CA PHE A 142 -1.15 9.53 -5.73
C PHE A 142 -1.45 8.83 -7.05
N VAL A 143 -2.74 8.60 -7.32
CA VAL A 143 -3.23 8.08 -8.60
C VAL A 143 -4.21 9.07 -9.21
N GLY A 144 -4.11 9.34 -10.51
CA GLY A 144 -4.95 10.31 -11.22
C GLY A 144 -5.70 9.74 -12.41
N GLY A 145 -5.45 8.50 -12.77
CA GLY A 145 -6.10 7.82 -13.89
C GLY A 145 -5.52 6.45 -14.16
N CYS A 146 -6.15 5.73 -15.08
CA CYS A 146 -5.58 4.50 -15.63
C CYS A 146 -5.94 4.35 -17.11
N LEU A 147 -5.09 3.64 -17.83
CA LEU A 147 -5.28 3.26 -19.22
C LEU A 147 -5.01 1.77 -19.36
N TYR A 148 -6.03 1.04 -19.78
CA TYR A 148 -5.89 -0.37 -20.12
C TYR A 148 -6.19 -0.59 -21.62
N SER A 149 -5.55 -1.58 -22.23
CA SER A 149 -5.81 -1.99 -23.62
C SER A 149 -7.16 -2.67 -23.83
N TYR A 150 -7.92 -2.84 -22.77
CA TYR A 150 -9.21 -3.53 -22.71
C TYR A 150 -10.14 -2.80 -21.72
N GLY A 151 -11.40 -3.21 -21.66
CA GLY A 151 -12.39 -2.61 -20.77
C GLY A 151 -12.76 -1.20 -21.19
N LEU A 152 -12.75 -0.26 -20.24
CA LEU A 152 -13.11 1.13 -20.46
C LEU A 152 -12.02 1.99 -21.12
N GLY A 153 -10.79 1.47 -21.22
CA GLY A 153 -9.64 2.18 -21.76
C GLY A 153 -9.19 3.32 -20.83
N GLU A 154 -9.24 4.56 -21.34
CA GLU A 154 -8.85 5.76 -20.58
C GLU A 154 -9.85 6.11 -19.49
N GLN A 155 -9.40 6.22 -18.25
CA GLN A 155 -10.24 6.56 -17.10
C GLN A 155 -9.51 7.53 -16.16
N GLY A 156 -10.31 8.33 -15.44
CA GLY A 156 -9.81 9.20 -14.39
C GLY A 156 -9.62 10.65 -14.80
N MET A 157 -9.29 11.49 -13.81
CA MET A 157 -9.25 12.94 -13.95
C MET A 157 -8.19 13.43 -14.95
N LEU A 158 -7.04 12.75 -15.02
CA LEU A 158 -5.94 13.14 -15.92
C LEU A 158 -6.34 12.99 -17.40
N PHE A 159 -7.20 12.02 -17.75
CA PHE A 159 -7.70 11.84 -19.10
C PHE A 159 -8.87 12.79 -19.43
N ARG A 160 -9.61 13.25 -18.42
CA ARG A 160 -10.73 14.18 -18.61
C ARG A 160 -10.30 15.64 -18.67
N ASP A 161 -9.17 15.99 -18.08
CA ASP A 161 -8.71 17.38 -17.94
C ASP A 161 -7.25 17.53 -18.34
N ASN A 162 -7.03 17.84 -19.63
CA ASN A 162 -5.69 18.05 -20.18
C ASN A 162 -4.90 19.20 -19.52
N SER A 163 -5.59 20.12 -18.81
CA SER A 163 -4.90 21.19 -18.06
C SER A 163 -4.15 20.69 -16.85
N LYS A 164 -4.36 19.43 -16.47
CA LYS A 164 -3.66 18.76 -15.37
C LYS A 164 -2.60 17.78 -15.81
N LYS A 165 -2.17 17.84 -17.08
CA LYS A 165 -1.10 16.96 -17.57
C LYS A 165 0.19 17.08 -16.75
N ASP A 166 0.51 18.27 -16.26
CA ASP A 166 1.65 18.56 -15.39
C ASP A 166 1.50 18.00 -13.96
N TRP A 167 0.32 17.48 -13.60
CA TRP A 167 0.11 16.77 -12.34
C TRP A 167 0.59 15.33 -12.41
N ALA A 168 0.67 14.76 -13.62
CA ALA A 168 1.17 13.40 -13.81
C ALA A 168 2.69 13.34 -13.63
N THR A 169 3.18 12.20 -13.21
CA THR A 169 4.61 11.89 -13.08
C THR A 169 5.33 11.99 -14.42
N THR A 170 6.58 12.47 -14.40
CA THR A 170 7.53 12.39 -15.50
C THR A 170 8.56 11.31 -15.22
N LEU A 171 8.68 10.37 -16.15
CA LEU A 171 9.55 9.20 -16.03
C LEU A 171 10.91 9.44 -16.70
N ASN A 172 11.98 8.95 -16.09
CA ASN A 172 13.33 8.94 -16.64
C ASN A 172 13.57 7.66 -17.45
N MET A 173 12.95 7.59 -18.64
CA MET A 173 13.01 6.41 -19.51
C MET A 173 14.30 6.37 -20.33
N SER A 174 14.65 5.21 -20.88
CA SER A 174 15.80 5.06 -21.78
C SER A 174 15.69 5.93 -23.06
N SER A 175 14.44 6.27 -23.45
CA SER A 175 14.15 7.18 -24.56
C SER A 175 14.22 8.67 -24.20
N GLY A 176 14.45 9.01 -22.93
CA GLY A 176 14.42 10.36 -22.37
C GLY A 176 13.28 10.60 -21.40
N LEU A 177 13.18 11.83 -20.90
CA LEU A 177 12.11 12.22 -19.97
C LEU A 177 10.75 12.17 -20.66
N THR A 178 9.83 11.41 -20.09
CA THR A 178 8.51 11.15 -20.67
C THR A 178 7.42 11.33 -19.62
N ASN A 179 6.47 12.24 -19.87
CA ASN A 179 5.30 12.34 -19.00
C ASN A 179 4.43 11.08 -19.13
N GLU A 180 3.96 10.51 -18.03
CA GLU A 180 3.15 9.27 -18.05
C GLU A 180 1.90 9.38 -18.92
N MET A 181 1.34 10.59 -19.11
CA MET A 181 0.18 10.80 -19.97
C MET A 181 0.51 10.67 -21.47
N ASP A 182 1.79 10.66 -21.85
CA ASP A 182 2.22 10.41 -23.24
C ASP A 182 2.44 8.91 -23.52
N LEU A 183 2.34 8.06 -22.48
CA LEU A 183 2.42 6.61 -22.61
C LEU A 183 1.04 6.00 -22.88
N ASN A 184 1.00 5.17 -23.91
CA ASN A 184 -0.18 4.44 -24.34
C ASN A 184 0.21 3.04 -24.85
N THR A 185 -0.75 2.25 -25.29
CA THR A 185 -0.52 0.86 -25.73
C THR A 185 0.45 0.72 -26.91
N SER A 186 0.78 1.80 -27.65
CA SER A 186 1.73 1.76 -28.76
C SER A 186 3.18 1.88 -28.29
N ASN A 187 3.45 2.66 -27.25
CA ASN A 187 4.79 2.94 -26.72
C ASN A 187 5.03 2.33 -25.32
N ASP A 188 3.98 1.81 -24.69
CA ASP A 188 4.03 0.95 -23.49
C ASP A 188 3.19 -0.33 -23.72
N PRO A 189 3.65 -1.23 -24.62
CA PRO A 189 2.86 -2.41 -25.05
C PRO A 189 2.63 -3.43 -23.93
N ASN A 190 3.43 -3.40 -22.87
CA ASN A 190 3.27 -4.24 -21.69
C ASN A 190 2.32 -3.62 -20.65
N ASN A 191 1.85 -2.41 -20.91
CA ASN A 191 1.02 -1.63 -20.00
C ASN A 191 1.67 -1.46 -18.60
N THR A 192 2.97 -1.27 -18.56
CA THR A 192 3.76 -1.11 -17.33
C THR A 192 3.29 0.11 -16.54
N TYR A 193 2.99 1.20 -17.25
CA TYR A 193 2.51 2.47 -16.71
C TYR A 193 1.01 2.69 -16.99
N GLY A 194 0.24 1.62 -16.94
CA GLY A 194 -1.21 1.67 -17.14
C GLY A 194 -1.95 2.46 -16.06
N THR A 195 -1.49 2.41 -14.81
CA THR A 195 -1.91 3.33 -13.76
C THR A 195 -1.14 4.64 -13.91
N LYS A 196 -1.83 5.78 -13.95
CA LYS A 196 -1.22 7.11 -14.09
C LYS A 196 -1.02 7.73 -12.72
N PHE A 197 0.24 7.86 -12.30
CA PHE A 197 0.59 8.44 -11.01
C PHE A 197 0.61 9.97 -11.06
N LEU A 198 0.15 10.56 -9.97
CA LEU A 198 0.29 11.99 -9.69
C LEU A 198 1.64 12.25 -9.06
N ASN A 199 2.29 13.36 -9.45
CA ASN A 199 3.57 13.77 -8.88
C ASN A 199 3.43 14.19 -7.41
N PRO A 200 4.00 13.44 -6.44
CA PRO A 200 3.91 13.78 -5.02
C PRO A 200 4.59 15.11 -4.66
N ALA A 201 5.55 15.56 -5.48
CA ALA A 201 6.25 16.83 -5.25
C ALA A 201 5.45 18.06 -5.72
N ASN A 202 4.40 17.89 -6.52
CA ASN A 202 3.57 18.99 -7.01
C ASN A 202 2.62 19.49 -5.91
N ASP A 203 2.72 20.78 -5.55
CA ASP A 203 1.90 21.37 -4.47
C ASP A 203 0.39 21.37 -4.80
N SER A 204 0.01 21.53 -6.08
CA SER A 204 -1.39 21.45 -6.50
C SER A 204 -1.95 20.03 -6.31
N VAL A 205 -1.14 19.01 -6.60
CA VAL A 205 -1.48 17.61 -6.34
C VAL A 205 -1.64 17.36 -4.84
N GLN A 206 -0.69 17.82 -4.01
CA GLN A 206 -0.80 17.68 -2.57
C GLN A 206 -2.09 18.35 -2.05
N ASN A 207 -2.36 19.59 -2.46
CA ASN A 207 -3.57 20.33 -2.05
C ASN A 207 -4.86 19.61 -2.46
N PHE A 208 -4.90 19.05 -3.66
CA PHE A 208 -6.03 18.24 -4.13
C PHE A 208 -6.27 17.02 -3.22
N VAL A 209 -5.23 16.24 -2.91
CA VAL A 209 -5.35 15.07 -2.04
C VAL A 209 -5.70 15.47 -0.61
N LEU A 210 -5.12 16.55 -0.08
CA LEU A 210 -5.48 17.07 1.25
C LEU A 210 -6.96 17.46 1.34
N GLN A 211 -7.54 18.02 0.26
CA GLN A 211 -8.97 18.32 0.24
C GLN A 211 -9.82 17.06 0.21
N LEU A 212 -9.43 16.02 -0.56
CA LEU A 212 -10.11 14.72 -0.53
C LEU A 212 -10.11 14.12 0.89
N LEU A 213 -8.97 14.18 1.58
CA LEU A 213 -8.86 13.68 2.95
C LEU A 213 -9.74 14.45 3.94
N LYS A 214 -9.85 15.77 3.78
CA LYS A 214 -10.78 16.58 4.60
C LYS A 214 -12.23 16.22 4.34
N ASP A 215 -12.62 15.95 3.08
CA ASP A 215 -13.99 15.55 2.76
C ASP A 215 -14.29 14.15 3.30
N LEU A 216 -13.33 13.24 3.19
CA LEU A 216 -13.42 11.88 3.75
C LEU A 216 -13.54 11.91 5.29
N ALA A 217 -12.81 12.79 5.96
CA ALA A 217 -12.83 12.93 7.41
C ALA A 217 -14.15 13.51 7.98
N LYS A 218 -15.07 13.95 7.14
CA LYS A 218 -16.45 14.34 7.55
C LYS A 218 -17.35 13.15 7.82
N TYR A 219 -17.00 11.97 7.30
CA TYR A 219 -17.75 10.75 7.56
C TYR A 219 -17.44 10.20 8.95
N ASN A 220 -18.40 9.45 9.51
CA ASN A 220 -18.21 8.77 10.80
C ASN A 220 -17.33 7.52 10.66
N LEU A 221 -16.06 7.73 10.31
CA LEU A 221 -15.07 6.68 10.13
C LEU A 221 -14.27 6.42 11.42
N ASP A 222 -13.85 5.18 11.60
CA ASP A 222 -12.89 4.79 12.66
C ASP A 222 -11.44 5.02 12.25
N GLY A 223 -11.14 4.98 10.95
CA GLY A 223 -9.81 5.22 10.42
C GLY A 223 -9.79 5.60 8.95
N ILE A 224 -8.68 6.23 8.55
CA ILE A 224 -8.33 6.51 7.14
C ILE A 224 -6.93 5.98 6.90
N PHE A 225 -6.77 5.14 5.87
CA PHE A 225 -5.50 4.55 5.46
C PHE A 225 -5.11 5.02 4.07
N LEU A 226 -3.88 5.49 3.91
CA LEU A 226 -3.34 5.87 2.62
C LEU A 226 -2.70 4.65 1.96
N ASP A 227 -3.24 4.21 0.84
CA ASP A 227 -2.58 3.31 -0.09
C ASP A 227 -1.93 4.11 -1.20
N ARG A 228 -0.90 3.57 -1.87
CA ARG A 228 -0.13 4.21 -2.94
C ARG A 228 0.26 5.67 -2.62
N CYS A 229 0.54 5.94 -1.34
CA CYS A 229 1.14 7.20 -0.90
C CYS A 229 2.64 7.18 -1.20
N ARG A 230 2.98 7.17 -2.49
CA ARG A 230 4.31 6.90 -3.00
C ARG A 230 4.48 7.39 -4.44
N TYR A 231 5.71 7.45 -4.90
CA TYR A 231 6.01 7.48 -6.33
C TYR A 231 5.67 6.14 -6.98
N ASP A 232 5.56 6.09 -8.31
CA ASP A 232 5.30 4.84 -9.02
C ASP A 232 6.47 3.86 -8.80
N ASP A 233 7.64 4.21 -9.32
CA ASP A 233 8.84 3.41 -9.21
C ASP A 233 10.11 4.28 -9.12
N LEU A 234 11.28 3.67 -9.33
CA LEU A 234 12.58 4.34 -9.29
C LEU A 234 12.74 5.39 -10.41
N SER A 235 12.09 5.23 -11.57
CA SER A 235 12.16 6.14 -12.70
C SER A 235 11.37 7.44 -12.49
N SER A 236 10.61 7.58 -11.42
CA SER A 236 9.73 8.73 -11.15
C SER A 236 10.11 9.49 -9.86
N ASP A 237 9.88 10.80 -9.72
CA ASP A 237 9.42 11.78 -10.69
C ASP A 237 10.59 12.68 -11.12
N PHE A 238 10.78 12.83 -12.43
CA PHE A 238 11.84 13.64 -13.01
C PHE A 238 11.29 14.87 -13.76
N SER A 239 10.23 15.47 -13.23
CA SER A 239 9.69 16.75 -13.75
C SER A 239 10.54 17.93 -13.31
N ASP A 240 10.34 19.08 -13.99
CA ASP A 240 10.96 20.35 -13.62
C ASP A 240 10.61 20.77 -12.19
N VAL A 241 9.40 20.50 -11.72
CA VAL A 241 8.97 20.77 -10.33
C VAL A 241 9.79 19.98 -9.32
N SER A 242 10.04 18.70 -9.61
CA SER A 242 10.87 17.86 -8.73
C SER A 242 12.33 18.27 -8.78
N LEU A 243 12.84 18.66 -9.95
CA LEU A 243 14.20 19.17 -10.09
C LEU A 243 14.40 20.47 -9.28
N GLU A 244 13.51 21.45 -9.43
CA GLU A 244 13.59 22.72 -8.70
C GLU A 244 13.60 22.49 -7.18
N LYS A 245 12.66 21.69 -6.67
CA LYS A 245 12.61 21.38 -5.23
C LYS A 245 13.80 20.58 -4.74
N PHE A 246 14.37 19.72 -5.58
CA PHE A 246 15.58 19.00 -5.25
C PHE A 246 16.80 19.90 -5.19
N GLU A 247 16.98 20.82 -6.14
CA GLU A 247 18.05 21.81 -6.13
C GLU A 247 17.98 22.72 -4.91
N ASP A 248 16.76 23.15 -4.55
CA ASP A 248 16.55 23.91 -3.31
C ASP A 248 16.93 23.07 -2.07
N TYR A 249 16.61 21.77 -2.08
CA TYR A 249 16.94 20.87 -0.99
C TYR A 249 18.45 20.67 -0.80
N ILE A 250 19.21 20.50 -1.90
CA ILE A 250 20.67 20.31 -1.84
C ILE A 250 21.45 21.61 -1.79
N GLY A 251 20.82 22.76 -2.11
CA GLY A 251 21.43 24.09 -2.11
C GLY A 251 22.37 24.34 -3.29
N GLU A 252 22.31 23.53 -4.34
CA GLU A 252 23.11 23.70 -5.57
C GLU A 252 22.35 23.27 -6.83
N LYS A 253 22.82 23.71 -8.01
CA LYS A 253 22.21 23.34 -9.29
C LYS A 253 22.73 21.99 -9.80
N VAL A 254 21.85 21.19 -10.37
CA VAL A 254 22.20 19.94 -11.07
C VAL A 254 22.64 20.28 -12.48
N THR A 255 23.91 20.03 -12.80
CA THR A 255 24.50 20.47 -14.07
C THR A 255 24.01 19.63 -15.27
N ASN A 256 23.95 18.31 -15.10
CA ASN A 256 23.54 17.37 -16.15
C ASN A 256 22.32 16.57 -15.69
N PHE A 257 21.14 17.21 -15.74
CA PHE A 257 19.88 16.52 -15.43
C PHE A 257 19.41 15.70 -16.64
N PRO A 258 18.94 14.43 -16.44
CA PRO A 258 18.82 13.70 -15.17
C PRO A 258 20.08 12.90 -14.79
N SER A 259 21.12 12.86 -15.63
CA SER A 259 22.24 11.90 -15.52
C SER A 259 23.09 12.04 -14.25
N ASP A 260 23.21 13.26 -13.68
CA ASP A 260 23.92 13.47 -12.40
C ASP A 260 23.11 12.90 -11.20
N ILE A 261 21.82 12.62 -11.41
CA ILE A 261 20.92 11.99 -10.43
C ILE A 261 20.79 10.50 -10.72
N MET A 262 20.38 10.16 -11.95
CA MET A 262 20.13 8.79 -12.39
C MET A 262 20.23 8.68 -13.90
N GLN A 263 20.94 7.65 -14.38
CA GLN A 263 21.04 7.41 -15.83
C GLN A 263 19.67 7.07 -16.42
N PRO A 264 19.33 7.58 -17.62
CA PRO A 264 18.09 7.25 -18.28
C PRO A 264 17.86 5.74 -18.40
N GLY A 265 16.63 5.29 -18.08
CA GLY A 265 16.24 3.88 -18.14
C GLY A 265 16.73 3.03 -16.97
N THR A 266 17.24 3.63 -15.89
CA THR A 266 17.60 2.89 -14.67
C THR A 266 16.32 2.40 -13.97
N THR A 267 16.23 1.09 -13.75
CA THR A 267 15.07 0.41 -13.11
C THR A 267 15.42 -0.32 -11.81
N SER A 268 16.68 -0.29 -11.40
CA SER A 268 17.17 -0.95 -10.20
C SER A 268 18.39 -0.23 -9.65
N LEU A 269 18.87 -0.62 -8.46
CA LEU A 269 20.05 -0.03 -7.83
C LEU A 269 21.28 -0.12 -8.74
N PRO A 270 21.83 1.03 -9.22
CA PRO A 270 22.98 1.00 -10.12
C PRO A 270 24.27 0.64 -9.38
N SER A 271 25.11 -0.19 -10.00
CA SER A 271 26.42 -0.56 -9.46
C SER A 271 27.38 0.64 -9.37
N THR A 272 27.26 1.61 -10.26
CA THR A 272 27.96 2.88 -10.21
C THR A 272 26.93 3.99 -10.10
N GLN A 273 26.91 4.65 -8.95
CA GLN A 273 25.91 5.66 -8.65
C GLN A 273 26.36 7.04 -9.10
N PRO A 274 25.49 7.81 -9.78
CA PRO A 274 25.71 9.22 -10.06
C PRO A 274 25.85 10.05 -8.76
N LYS A 275 26.41 11.27 -8.92
CA LYS A 275 26.75 12.18 -7.80
C LYS A 275 25.61 12.35 -6.79
N TYR A 276 24.39 12.51 -7.28
CA TYR A 276 23.24 12.85 -6.44
C TYR A 276 22.28 11.67 -6.18
N PHE A 277 22.58 10.45 -6.63
CA PHE A 277 21.66 9.31 -6.56
C PHE A 277 21.03 9.12 -5.16
N LYS A 278 21.89 8.93 -4.13
CA LYS A 278 21.39 8.73 -2.76
C LYS A 278 20.66 9.96 -2.20
N LYS A 279 21.10 11.17 -2.54
CA LYS A 279 20.42 12.40 -2.13
C LYS A 279 19.06 12.55 -2.79
N TRP A 280 18.88 12.05 -4.01
CA TRP A 280 17.60 12.02 -4.68
C TRP A 280 16.63 11.06 -3.99
N LEU A 281 17.09 9.86 -3.60
CA LEU A 281 16.28 8.92 -2.83
C LEU A 281 15.85 9.51 -1.48
N GLU A 282 16.77 10.18 -0.79
CA GLU A 282 16.49 10.89 0.46
C GLU A 282 15.45 12.02 0.26
N PHE A 283 15.60 12.81 -0.80
CA PHE A 283 14.64 13.88 -1.15
C PHE A 283 13.25 13.32 -1.43
N ARG A 284 13.14 12.22 -2.18
CA ARG A 284 11.85 11.56 -2.44
C ARG A 284 11.19 11.10 -1.14
N ALA A 285 11.97 10.48 -0.25
CA ALA A 285 11.49 10.10 1.08
C ALA A 285 11.01 11.30 1.90
N LYS A 286 11.74 12.44 1.83
CA LYS A 286 11.34 13.71 2.44
C LYS A 286 10.00 14.22 1.90
N VAL A 287 9.79 14.19 0.60
CA VAL A 287 8.53 14.64 -0.03
C VAL A 287 7.34 13.83 0.51
N ILE A 288 7.46 12.50 0.58
CA ILE A 288 6.41 11.64 1.11
C ILE A 288 6.22 11.88 2.62
N HIS A 289 7.30 11.94 3.40
CA HIS A 289 7.22 12.25 4.83
C HIS A 289 6.47 13.57 5.08
N ASP A 290 6.87 14.65 4.41
CA ASP A 290 6.27 15.97 4.62
C ASP A 290 4.78 15.99 4.18
N PHE A 291 4.42 15.23 3.15
CA PHE A 291 3.03 15.04 2.77
C PHE A 291 2.24 14.28 3.85
N ILE A 292 2.78 13.21 4.42
CA ILE A 292 2.14 12.44 5.51
C ILE A 292 1.84 13.35 6.71
N VAL A 293 2.78 14.22 7.10
CA VAL A 293 2.59 15.22 8.18
C VAL A 293 1.40 16.13 7.87
N LYS A 294 1.34 16.68 6.63
CA LYS A 294 0.24 17.54 6.18
C LYS A 294 -1.09 16.77 6.14
N ALA A 295 -1.07 15.54 5.65
CA ALA A 295 -2.26 14.69 5.51
C ALA A 295 -2.86 14.34 6.89
N ARG A 296 -2.00 13.95 7.86
CA ARG A 296 -2.42 13.77 9.25
C ARG A 296 -3.08 15.02 9.82
N ALA A 297 -2.43 16.17 9.66
CA ALA A 297 -2.95 17.44 10.15
C ALA A 297 -4.31 17.79 9.48
N ALA A 298 -4.47 17.53 8.18
CA ALA A 298 -5.71 17.75 7.45
C ALA A 298 -6.86 16.89 7.99
N VAL A 299 -6.65 15.59 8.19
CA VAL A 299 -7.65 14.67 8.77
C VAL A 299 -8.02 15.10 10.19
N LYS A 300 -7.00 15.27 11.05
CA LYS A 300 -7.22 15.63 12.47
C LYS A 300 -7.87 17.00 12.66
N SER A 301 -7.71 17.93 11.73
CA SER A 301 -8.38 19.23 11.78
C SER A 301 -9.90 19.15 11.56
N VAL A 302 -10.39 18.08 10.94
CA VAL A 302 -11.82 17.84 10.69
C VAL A 302 -12.41 16.91 11.76
N ASN A 303 -11.70 15.81 12.05
CA ASN A 303 -12.11 14.86 13.08
C ASN A 303 -10.84 14.21 13.70
N ASP A 304 -10.52 14.60 14.92
CA ASP A 304 -9.32 14.14 15.63
C ASP A 304 -9.42 12.71 16.16
N THR A 305 -10.63 12.14 16.21
CA THR A 305 -10.86 10.76 16.66
C THR A 305 -10.53 9.71 15.60
N ILE A 306 -10.58 10.08 14.31
CA ILE A 306 -10.25 9.18 13.19
C ILE A 306 -8.79 8.76 13.30
N LYS A 307 -8.52 7.46 13.31
CA LYS A 307 -7.15 6.94 13.20
C LYS A 307 -6.60 7.23 11.80
N PHE A 308 -5.38 7.76 11.76
CA PHE A 308 -4.69 8.03 10.50
C PHE A 308 -3.56 7.03 10.31
N GLY A 309 -3.53 6.34 9.17
CA GLY A 309 -2.57 5.30 8.90
C GLY A 309 -2.23 5.15 7.42
N THR A 310 -1.36 4.20 7.13
CA THR A 310 -0.98 3.82 5.77
C THR A 310 -1.08 2.31 5.59
N TYR A 311 -1.30 1.87 4.34
CA TYR A 311 -0.93 0.54 3.90
C TYR A 311 0.48 0.60 3.28
N VAL A 312 1.33 -0.37 3.61
CA VAL A 312 2.66 -0.55 3.01
C VAL A 312 2.98 -2.04 2.84
N GLY A 313 3.77 -2.37 1.82
CA GLY A 313 4.37 -3.70 1.71
C GLY A 313 5.52 -3.86 2.71
N ALA A 314 5.71 -5.08 3.18
CA ALA A 314 6.71 -5.39 4.21
C ALA A 314 8.15 -5.43 3.70
N TRP A 315 8.38 -5.40 2.40
CA TRP A 315 9.70 -5.44 1.74
C TRP A 315 10.42 -4.09 1.77
N TYR A 316 10.79 -3.64 2.97
CA TYR A 316 11.41 -2.34 3.21
C TYR A 316 12.71 -2.13 2.42
N SER A 317 13.48 -3.19 2.21
CA SER A 317 14.77 -3.17 1.51
C SER A 317 14.71 -2.59 0.10
N THR A 318 13.53 -2.63 -0.57
CA THR A 318 13.31 -2.09 -1.92
C THR A 318 12.36 -0.89 -1.97
N TYR A 319 11.78 -0.47 -0.84
CA TYR A 319 10.80 0.62 -0.82
C TYR A 319 11.39 2.00 -1.18
N TYR A 320 12.72 2.15 -1.13
CA TYR A 320 13.40 3.34 -1.66
C TYR A 320 13.09 3.59 -3.14
N GLU A 321 12.79 2.54 -3.92
CA GLU A 321 12.39 2.63 -5.33
C GLU A 321 11.11 3.44 -5.51
N SER A 322 10.22 3.42 -4.55
CA SER A 322 8.97 4.20 -4.53
C SER A 322 9.04 5.48 -3.69
N GLY A 323 10.23 5.86 -3.20
CA GLY A 323 10.42 7.08 -2.41
C GLY A 323 9.76 7.03 -1.03
N VAL A 324 9.63 5.84 -0.43
CA VAL A 324 8.93 5.66 0.84
C VAL A 324 9.88 5.20 1.94
N ASN A 325 9.84 5.88 3.07
CA ASN A 325 10.50 5.48 4.31
C ASN A 325 9.45 5.33 5.43
N TRP A 326 8.84 4.14 5.54
CA TRP A 326 7.84 3.87 6.57
C TRP A 326 8.42 3.45 7.93
N ALA A 327 9.76 3.44 8.07
CA ALA A 327 10.44 3.14 9.32
C ALA A 327 10.33 4.29 10.34
N SER A 328 10.74 4.01 11.58
CA SER A 328 10.99 5.04 12.60
C SER A 328 12.17 5.92 12.23
N THR A 329 12.13 7.20 12.62
CA THR A 329 13.30 8.10 12.56
C THR A 329 14.47 7.64 13.46
N LYS A 330 14.21 6.73 14.41
CA LYS A 330 15.22 6.13 15.30
C LYS A 330 15.99 4.99 14.61
N TYR A 331 15.41 4.35 13.58
CA TYR A 331 16.04 3.28 12.86
C TYR A 331 17.11 3.81 11.92
N ASN A 332 18.38 3.45 12.17
CA ASN A 332 19.49 3.92 11.35
C ASN A 332 19.56 3.16 10.02
N THR A 333 18.75 3.60 9.06
CA THR A 333 18.65 2.96 7.72
C THR A 333 20.02 2.83 7.04
N ALA A 334 20.88 3.84 7.13
CA ALA A 334 22.20 3.81 6.48
C ALA A 334 23.17 2.76 7.04
N ALA A 335 22.95 2.31 8.28
CA ALA A 335 23.77 1.25 8.86
C ALA A 335 23.46 -0.13 8.26
N TYR A 336 22.23 -0.34 7.78
CA TYR A 336 21.76 -1.62 7.23
C TYR A 336 21.67 -1.59 5.69
N TYR A 337 21.50 -0.43 5.10
CA TYR A 337 21.33 -0.22 3.64
C TYR A 337 22.27 0.88 3.13
N PRO A 338 23.60 0.77 3.39
CA PRO A 338 24.56 1.81 2.99
C PRO A 338 24.67 2.00 1.49
N GLU A 339 24.23 1.01 0.70
CA GLU A 339 24.29 1.05 -0.76
C GLU A 339 23.33 2.09 -1.37
N TRP A 340 22.21 2.41 -0.72
CA TRP A 340 21.25 3.40 -1.22
C TRP A 340 20.87 4.50 -0.22
N ALA A 341 20.99 4.28 1.08
CA ALA A 341 20.65 5.29 2.09
C ALA A 341 21.83 6.24 2.37
N THR A 342 21.51 7.52 2.60
CA THR A 342 22.41 8.49 3.20
C THR A 342 22.32 8.41 4.72
N SER A 343 23.27 9.04 5.45
CA SER A 343 23.20 9.17 6.91
C SER A 343 21.93 9.90 7.40
N ASP A 344 21.34 10.74 6.56
CA ASP A 344 20.18 11.57 6.90
C ASP A 344 18.85 10.95 6.46
N TYR A 345 18.87 9.84 5.71
CA TYR A 345 17.66 9.18 5.21
C TYR A 345 16.67 8.83 6.32
N CYS A 346 17.16 8.38 7.49
CA CYS A 346 16.31 8.04 8.62
C CYS A 346 15.48 9.22 9.16
N LYS A 347 15.91 10.46 8.96
CA LYS A 347 15.14 11.65 9.37
C LYS A 347 13.78 11.76 8.71
N TYR A 348 13.60 11.10 7.58
CA TYR A 348 12.37 11.09 6.80
C TYR A 348 11.56 9.79 6.95
N GLY A 349 11.85 9.03 7.98
CA GLY A 349 10.96 7.98 8.48
C GLY A 349 9.67 8.60 9.01
N TYR A 350 8.51 8.00 8.70
CA TYR A 350 7.22 8.60 9.09
C TYR A 350 6.39 7.75 10.07
N ALA A 351 6.98 6.71 10.66
CA ALA A 351 6.27 5.84 11.60
C ALA A 351 5.57 6.60 12.74
N ASP A 352 6.26 7.59 13.32
CA ASP A 352 5.77 8.43 14.43
C ASP A 352 4.63 9.39 14.03
N GLN A 353 4.37 9.56 12.74
CA GLN A 353 3.28 10.37 12.19
C GLN A 353 1.97 9.60 12.07
N LEU A 354 1.96 8.29 12.35
CA LEU A 354 0.82 7.42 12.13
C LEU A 354 0.22 6.92 13.45
N ASP A 355 -1.08 6.65 13.43
CA ASP A 355 -1.77 5.96 14.52
C ASP A 355 -1.73 4.43 14.33
N TYR A 356 -1.61 3.94 13.07
CA TYR A 356 -1.55 2.51 12.75
C TYR A 356 -1.00 2.26 11.34
N ILE A 357 -0.38 1.08 11.12
CA ILE A 357 0.05 0.62 9.78
C ILE A 357 -0.65 -0.72 9.46
N LEU A 358 -1.14 -0.84 8.23
CA LEU A 358 -1.50 -2.12 7.61
C LEU A 358 -0.32 -2.59 6.78
N LEU A 359 0.24 -3.74 7.13
CA LEU A 359 1.48 -4.25 6.56
C LEU A 359 1.20 -5.48 5.70
N GLY A 360 1.42 -5.37 4.40
CA GLY A 360 1.32 -6.50 3.48
C GLY A 360 2.51 -7.46 3.63
N ALA A 361 2.35 -8.48 4.45
CA ALA A 361 3.32 -9.57 4.62
C ALA A 361 3.11 -10.64 3.53
N TYR A 362 3.24 -10.22 2.25
CA TYR A 362 2.87 -11.02 1.09
C TYR A 362 3.96 -12.03 0.74
N ALA A 363 3.85 -13.23 1.27
CA ALA A 363 4.73 -14.34 0.99
C ALA A 363 3.96 -15.51 0.35
N SER A 364 4.70 -16.43 -0.28
CA SER A 364 4.12 -17.64 -0.87
C SER A 364 3.56 -18.58 0.20
N THR A 365 2.76 -19.56 -0.23
CA THR A 365 2.22 -20.61 0.64
C THR A 365 3.31 -21.40 1.39
N ASP A 366 4.49 -21.53 0.82
CA ASP A 366 5.61 -22.26 1.41
C ASP A 366 6.39 -21.42 2.43
N ASN A 367 6.08 -20.12 2.56
CA ASN A 367 6.85 -19.16 3.35
C ASN A 367 5.97 -18.44 4.40
N ILE A 368 5.13 -19.17 5.13
CA ILE A 368 4.32 -18.60 6.20
C ILE A 368 5.15 -18.32 7.44
N TYR A 369 5.89 -19.31 7.92
CA TYR A 369 6.76 -19.21 9.10
C TYR A 369 8.21 -19.02 8.71
N GLY A 370 8.97 -18.37 9.57
CA GLY A 370 10.40 -18.16 9.43
C GLY A 370 10.87 -16.81 9.94
N SER A 371 12.20 -16.63 10.02
CA SER A 371 12.82 -15.36 10.45
C SER A 371 13.35 -14.53 9.28
N GLY A 372 13.33 -15.06 8.05
CA GLY A 372 13.78 -14.35 6.85
C GLY A 372 12.78 -13.29 6.39
N GLU A 373 13.28 -12.21 5.79
CA GLU A 373 12.46 -11.09 5.29
C GLU A 373 11.31 -11.57 4.39
N TRP A 374 11.51 -12.61 3.59
CA TRP A 374 10.50 -13.10 2.63
C TRP A 374 9.61 -14.23 3.17
N THR A 375 9.43 -14.29 4.49
CA THR A 375 8.39 -15.10 5.13
C THR A 375 7.34 -14.20 5.78
N MET A 376 6.09 -14.63 5.91
CA MET A 376 5.03 -13.80 6.52
C MET A 376 5.39 -13.39 7.96
N GLN A 377 5.84 -14.36 8.75
CA GLN A 377 6.28 -14.09 10.12
C GLN A 377 7.51 -13.20 10.16
N GLY A 378 8.51 -13.46 9.31
CA GLY A 378 9.76 -12.69 9.25
C GLY A 378 9.54 -11.25 8.80
N PHE A 379 8.65 -10.99 7.87
CA PHE A 379 8.20 -9.65 7.51
C PHE A 379 7.65 -8.88 8.72
N CYS A 380 6.80 -9.51 9.52
CA CYS A 380 6.24 -8.89 10.73
C CYS A 380 7.33 -8.64 11.79
N VAL A 381 8.23 -9.59 12.00
CA VAL A 381 9.36 -9.44 12.96
C VAL A 381 10.30 -8.32 12.51
N ASN A 382 10.62 -8.24 11.23
CA ASN A 382 11.45 -7.16 10.68
C ASN A 382 10.77 -5.79 10.85
N ALA A 383 9.46 -5.70 10.60
CA ALA A 383 8.70 -4.48 10.80
C ALA A 383 8.75 -3.98 12.26
N MET A 384 8.73 -4.87 13.25
CA MET A 384 8.91 -4.46 14.66
C MET A 384 10.25 -3.75 14.90
N THR A 385 11.32 -4.24 14.26
CA THR A 385 12.64 -3.62 14.32
C THR A 385 12.66 -2.27 13.62
N LEU A 386 12.10 -2.18 12.42
CA LEU A 386 12.05 -0.95 11.63
C LEU A 386 11.23 0.16 12.31
N LEU A 387 10.14 -0.20 12.98
CA LEU A 387 9.22 0.75 13.59
C LEU A 387 9.63 1.21 14.98
N GLU A 388 10.57 0.54 15.67
CA GLU A 388 11.13 0.94 16.98
C GLU A 388 10.03 1.27 18.03
N GLY A 389 8.83 0.70 17.87
CA GLY A 389 7.70 0.94 18.76
C GLY A 389 6.95 2.25 18.55
N ASP A 390 7.30 3.07 17.58
CA ASP A 390 6.65 4.37 17.33
C ASP A 390 5.20 4.25 16.89
N VAL A 391 4.86 3.15 16.18
CA VAL A 391 3.51 2.89 15.71
C VAL A 391 3.16 1.41 15.83
N LYS A 392 1.87 1.12 16.06
CA LYS A 392 1.32 -0.23 15.99
C LYS A 392 1.00 -0.61 14.55
N PHE A 393 1.08 -1.92 14.25
CA PHE A 393 0.75 -2.43 12.92
C PHE A 393 0.03 -3.78 12.96
N ALA A 394 -0.72 -4.07 11.90
CA ALA A 394 -1.26 -5.40 11.62
C ALA A 394 -0.59 -5.95 10.37
N GLY A 395 0.06 -7.11 10.49
CA GLY A 395 0.61 -7.83 9.36
C GLY A 395 -0.36 -8.86 8.81
N GLY A 396 -0.25 -9.14 7.50
CA GLY A 396 -1.07 -10.20 6.93
C GLY A 396 -0.87 -10.45 5.44
N PRO A 397 -1.40 -11.59 4.94
CA PRO A 397 -1.17 -12.09 3.60
C PRO A 397 -2.01 -11.41 2.53
N ASP A 398 -1.56 -11.56 1.28
CA ASP A 398 -2.39 -11.58 0.08
C ASP A 398 -2.73 -13.04 -0.23
N ILE A 399 -4.00 -13.40 -0.12
CA ILE A 399 -4.47 -14.79 -0.30
C ILE A 399 -5.00 -15.07 -1.71
N GLY A 400 -4.72 -14.19 -2.66
CA GLY A 400 -5.23 -14.31 -4.02
C GLY A 400 -4.20 -14.08 -5.12
N ASN A 401 -3.19 -13.22 -4.90
CA ASN A 401 -2.23 -12.86 -5.93
C ASN A 401 -0.81 -13.41 -5.67
N ALA A 402 -0.47 -13.69 -4.40
CA ALA A 402 0.84 -14.22 -4.07
C ALA A 402 1.03 -15.68 -4.56
N THR A 403 2.28 -16.06 -4.79
CA THR A 403 2.64 -17.40 -5.27
C THR A 403 2.06 -18.50 -4.38
N GLY A 404 1.39 -19.46 -4.99
CA GLY A 404 0.71 -20.58 -4.31
C GLY A 404 -0.72 -20.27 -3.88
N TRP A 405 -1.12 -18.98 -3.79
CA TRP A 405 -2.46 -18.56 -3.39
C TRP A 405 -3.42 -18.38 -4.57
N VAL A 406 -2.91 -18.05 -5.73
CA VAL A 406 -3.66 -17.58 -6.93
C VAL A 406 -4.75 -18.51 -7.42
N ASN A 407 -4.64 -19.82 -7.16
CA ASN A 407 -5.62 -20.81 -7.61
C ASN A 407 -6.56 -21.29 -6.49
N GLY A 408 -6.50 -20.69 -5.32
CA GLY A 408 -7.26 -21.15 -4.16
C GLY A 408 -6.82 -22.51 -3.61
N GLY A 409 -7.74 -23.20 -2.92
CA GLY A 409 -7.47 -24.55 -2.39
C GLY A 409 -6.63 -24.60 -1.12
N GLN A 410 -6.27 -23.45 -0.55
CA GLN A 410 -5.32 -23.32 0.57
C GLN A 410 -6.00 -23.16 1.96
N SER A 411 -7.22 -23.67 2.12
CA SER A 411 -8.00 -23.53 3.36
C SER A 411 -7.26 -23.99 4.62
N SER A 412 -6.40 -25.02 4.50
CA SER A 412 -5.60 -25.54 5.61
C SER A 412 -4.51 -24.58 6.10
N LEU A 413 -3.99 -23.72 5.20
CA LEU A 413 -2.92 -22.77 5.50
C LEU A 413 -3.44 -21.44 6.08
N ILE A 414 -4.71 -21.10 5.86
CA ILE A 414 -5.29 -19.85 6.34
C ILE A 414 -5.15 -19.67 7.86
N PRO A 415 -5.44 -20.68 8.74
CA PRO A 415 -5.22 -20.53 10.17
C PRO A 415 -3.75 -20.25 10.54
N GLU A 416 -2.80 -20.79 9.76
CA GLU A 416 -1.36 -20.58 9.97
C GLU A 416 -0.96 -19.14 9.66
N THR A 417 -1.55 -18.50 8.63
CA THR A 417 -1.30 -17.08 8.35
C THR A 417 -1.76 -16.18 9.49
N VAL A 418 -2.90 -16.50 10.11
CA VAL A 418 -3.39 -15.78 11.29
C VAL A 418 -2.39 -15.92 12.44
N ASP A 419 -1.96 -17.15 12.74
CA ASP A 419 -1.02 -17.43 13.83
C ASP A 419 0.33 -16.71 13.60
N ALA A 420 0.93 -16.88 12.42
CA ALA A 420 2.22 -16.30 12.07
C ALA A 420 2.22 -14.76 12.17
N CYS A 421 1.20 -14.11 11.64
CA CYS A 421 1.15 -12.65 11.58
C CYS A 421 0.71 -12.02 12.91
N ILE A 422 -0.34 -12.56 13.56
CA ILE A 422 -0.90 -11.93 14.78
C ILE A 422 0.05 -12.04 15.96
N ASN A 423 0.83 -13.14 16.05
CA ASN A 423 1.82 -13.31 17.11
C ASN A 423 3.06 -12.44 16.93
N ALA A 424 3.39 -12.07 15.69
CA ALA A 424 4.54 -11.24 15.34
C ALA A 424 4.18 -9.76 15.08
N SER A 425 2.94 -9.32 15.41
CA SER A 425 2.49 -7.94 15.19
C SER A 425 1.45 -7.51 16.23
N ASN A 426 0.87 -6.32 16.08
CA ASN A 426 -0.20 -5.82 16.95
C ASN A 426 -1.61 -6.15 16.44
N GLY A 427 -1.74 -6.88 15.34
CA GLY A 427 -3.02 -7.24 14.73
C GLY A 427 -2.86 -8.18 13.55
N TYR A 428 -3.98 -8.53 12.94
CA TYR A 428 -4.03 -9.29 11.70
C TYR A 428 -4.62 -8.44 10.58
N PHE A 429 -4.04 -8.50 9.39
CA PHE A 429 -4.53 -7.85 8.18
C PHE A 429 -4.73 -8.90 7.09
N LEU A 430 -5.79 -8.80 6.30
CA LEU A 430 -6.06 -9.72 5.20
C LEU A 430 -6.41 -8.95 3.92
N PHE A 431 -5.68 -9.18 2.87
CA PHE A 431 -5.99 -8.79 1.50
C PHE A 431 -6.46 -10.04 0.74
N ASP A 432 -7.70 -10.17 0.23
CA ASP A 432 -8.85 -9.31 0.47
C ASP A 432 -10.16 -10.13 0.54
N ILE A 433 -11.30 -9.51 0.80
CA ILE A 433 -12.61 -10.18 0.92
C ILE A 433 -13.05 -10.88 -0.36
N TYR A 434 -12.63 -10.40 -1.54
CA TYR A 434 -12.96 -11.02 -2.83
C TYR A 434 -12.49 -12.47 -2.85
N TYR A 435 -11.23 -12.72 -2.52
CA TYR A 435 -10.66 -14.07 -2.50
C TYR A 435 -11.21 -14.93 -1.36
N VAL A 436 -11.60 -14.33 -0.24
CA VAL A 436 -12.30 -15.06 0.82
C VAL A 436 -13.64 -15.61 0.31
N LYS A 437 -14.38 -14.82 -0.49
CA LYS A 437 -15.64 -15.25 -1.12
C LYS A 437 -15.38 -16.30 -2.21
N GLU A 438 -14.46 -16.01 -3.12
CA GLU A 438 -14.13 -16.83 -4.28
C GLU A 438 -13.68 -18.24 -3.86
N PHE A 439 -12.79 -18.32 -2.88
CA PHE A 439 -12.24 -19.60 -2.41
C PHE A 439 -12.93 -20.18 -1.18
N ASN A 440 -13.97 -19.51 -0.70
CA ASN A 440 -14.76 -19.91 0.48
C ASN A 440 -13.93 -20.14 1.75
N TYR A 441 -13.03 -19.20 2.09
CA TYR A 441 -12.13 -19.32 3.25
C TYR A 441 -12.73 -18.90 4.60
N TRP A 442 -14.04 -18.63 4.69
CA TRP A 442 -14.71 -18.14 5.90
C TRP A 442 -14.48 -19.01 7.13
N ASN A 443 -14.65 -20.33 7.01
CA ASN A 443 -14.47 -21.26 8.12
C ASN A 443 -13.01 -21.38 8.55
N ALA A 444 -12.07 -21.34 7.61
CA ALA A 444 -10.65 -21.39 7.88
C ALA A 444 -10.18 -20.14 8.64
N LEU A 445 -10.62 -18.95 8.22
CA LEU A 445 -10.37 -17.69 8.93
C LEU A 445 -10.94 -17.71 10.35
N LYS A 446 -12.20 -18.16 10.49
CA LYS A 446 -12.83 -18.32 11.80
C LYS A 446 -12.00 -19.24 12.70
N THR A 447 -11.53 -20.36 12.17
CA THR A 447 -10.68 -21.31 12.92
C THR A 447 -9.40 -20.64 13.41
N GLY A 448 -8.67 -19.94 12.53
CA GLY A 448 -7.43 -19.24 12.90
C GLY A 448 -7.67 -18.16 13.96
N ILE A 449 -8.71 -17.34 13.77
CA ILE A 449 -9.07 -16.28 14.72
C ILE A 449 -9.55 -16.85 16.07
N ASP A 450 -10.37 -17.91 16.07
CA ASP A 450 -10.83 -18.56 17.30
C ASP A 450 -9.64 -19.18 18.06
N ASN A 451 -8.66 -19.77 17.35
CA ASN A 451 -7.45 -20.29 17.97
C ASN A 451 -6.66 -19.18 18.67
N TYR A 452 -6.44 -18.05 18.00
CA TYR A 452 -5.84 -16.88 18.63
C TYR A 452 -6.62 -16.42 19.86
N LEU A 453 -7.95 -16.28 19.77
CA LEU A 453 -8.78 -15.83 20.90
C LEU A 453 -8.75 -16.78 22.10
N LYS A 454 -8.53 -18.08 21.88
CA LYS A 454 -8.35 -19.07 22.97
C LYS A 454 -7.03 -18.85 23.73
N THR A 455 -6.00 -18.32 23.11
CA THR A 455 -4.71 -18.03 23.78
C THR A 455 -4.81 -16.86 24.78
N LEU A 456 -5.88 -16.08 24.71
CA LEU A 456 -6.12 -14.90 25.58
C LEU A 456 -6.90 -15.25 26.86
N LYS A 457 -7.43 -16.48 26.95
CA LYS A 457 -8.19 -17.00 28.11
C LYS A 457 -7.29 -17.77 29.06
#